data_955de9667d672a4a4f74d90ad9e47c90
#
_entry.id   955de9667d672a4a4f74d90ad9e47c90
#
_cell.length_a   1.000
_cell.length_b   1.000
_cell.length_c   1.000
_cell.angle_alpha   90.00
_cell.angle_beta   90.00
_cell.angle_gamma   90.00
#
_symmetry.space_group_name_H-M   'P 1'
#
loop_
_entity.id
_entity.type
_entity.pdbx_description
1 polymer ?
#
loop_
_entity_poly.entity_id
_entity_poly.type
_entity_poly.pdbx_seq_one_letter_code
_entity_poly.pdbx_strand_id
1 'polypeptide(L)'
;MRAATHHPLIASPADIRSGRSWPSSGRTALPSNVRKVSLVTRATVAVEQEKKVKVSLLKIGTRGSPLALAQAHETRDKLMASHPELAEDGAIEIIIIKTTGDKILNQPLADIGGKGLFTKEIDEALLDGTIDIAVHSMKDVPTYFPDKITLPCNLPREDVRDAFICLTKSSLAELPAGSVVGSASLRRQSQILHRYPSLKVVNFRGNVQTRLRKLSEGEVHATLLALAGLKRLNMTENVTSILSTEEMLPAIAQGAIGIACRGDDDSMINYIASLNHEETRLAVACERAFLTELDGSCRTPIAGYAYKDAEGYCVFRGLVASPDGTRVLETSRRGPYSLDDMLLMGKDAGKELIATGGPDFFRW
;
A
#
# COMPACT_ATOMS: atom_id res chain seq x y z
N MET A 1 51.73 -35.79 -3.10
CA MET A 1 52.42 -35.09 -4.19
C MET A 1 51.74 -33.70 -4.22
N ARG A 2 52.33 -32.67 -3.58
CA ARG A 2 53.26 -31.65 -4.08
C ARG A 2 52.85 -31.16 -5.48
N ALA A 3 52.62 -29.89 -5.83
CA ALA A 3 53.16 -28.60 -5.41
C ALA A 3 52.19 -27.49 -5.83
N ALA A 4 51.91 -26.43 -5.13
CA ALA A 4 52.67 -25.17 -4.89
C ALA A 4 53.03 -24.45 -6.21
N THR A 5 52.73 -23.26 -6.40
CA THR A 5 53.16 -21.88 -6.10
C THR A 5 52.80 -20.98 -7.28
N HIS A 6 52.52 -19.72 -7.35
CA HIS A 6 53.17 -18.53 -6.84
C HIS A 6 52.29 -17.29 -6.99
N HIS A 7 52.29 -16.43 -5.99
CA HIS A 7 52.11 -14.98 -6.11
C HIS A 7 53.36 -14.31 -6.71
N PRO A 8 53.28 -13.09 -7.23
CA PRO A 8 53.98 -12.04 -6.48
C PRO A 8 53.18 -10.73 -6.30
N LEU A 9 53.52 -10.15 -5.18
CA LEU A 9 53.34 -8.80 -4.63
C LEU A 9 54.25 -7.76 -5.27
N ILE A 10 54.01 -6.47 -4.83
CA ILE A 10 55.00 -5.36 -4.73
C ILE A 10 54.89 -4.33 -5.89
N ALA A 11 54.89 -3.01 -5.72
CA ALA A 11 55.14 -2.09 -4.61
C ALA A 11 54.73 -0.66 -5.00
N SER A 12 54.47 0.17 -4.01
CA SER A 12 54.62 1.63 -4.04
C SER A 12 56.07 2.00 -3.73
N PRO A 13 56.64 3.12 -4.12
CA PRO A 13 56.87 4.24 -3.23
C PRO A 13 56.92 5.67 -3.85
N ALA A 14 56.44 6.70 -3.15
CA ALA A 14 57.13 7.75 -2.40
C ALA A 14 58.00 8.78 -3.13
N ASP A 15 57.64 10.06 -2.86
CA ASP A 15 58.45 11.26 -2.65
C ASP A 15 59.65 11.60 -3.55
N ILE A 16 59.67 12.87 -4.02
CA ILE A 16 60.84 13.78 -3.88
C ILE A 16 60.40 15.24 -3.99
N ARG A 17 60.89 16.03 -3.01
CA ARG A 17 60.89 17.50 -2.87
C ARG A 17 62.02 18.15 -3.68
N SER A 18 61.83 19.43 -3.96
CA SER A 18 62.81 20.58 -3.92
C SER A 18 62.46 21.53 -5.08
N GLY A 19 62.32 22.84 -4.97
CA GLY A 19 62.95 23.81 -4.15
C GLY A 19 63.67 24.80 -5.04
N ARG A 20 63.45 26.12 -4.88
CA ARG A 20 64.19 27.32 -5.27
C ARG A 20 63.37 28.30 -6.12
N SER A 21 63.15 29.44 -5.70
CA SER A 21 63.75 30.68 -5.16
C SER A 21 63.64 31.80 -6.20
N TRP A 22 63.20 32.94 -5.69
CA TRP A 22 63.03 34.24 -6.35
C TRP A 22 64.39 34.86 -6.79
N PRO A 23 64.35 35.92 -7.69
CA PRO A 23 64.72 37.23 -7.15
C PRO A 23 63.82 38.39 -7.64
N SER A 24 63.97 39.45 -6.86
CA SER A 24 63.30 40.74 -6.83
C SER A 24 63.96 41.77 -7.79
N SER A 25 63.16 42.83 -7.99
CA SER A 25 63.51 44.25 -8.13
C SER A 25 63.37 44.91 -9.50
N GLY A 26 62.80 46.13 -9.46
CA GLY A 26 62.88 47.14 -10.52
C GLY A 26 61.71 48.16 -10.47
N ARG A 27 61.90 49.20 -9.60
CA ARG A 27 61.08 50.43 -9.67
C ARG A 27 61.57 51.29 -10.82
N THR A 28 60.65 51.91 -11.61
CA THR A 28 60.84 53.25 -12.20
C THR A 28 59.49 53.93 -12.40
N ALA A 29 59.55 55.27 -12.30
CA ALA A 29 58.49 56.22 -12.04
C ALA A 29 57.66 56.63 -13.24
N LEU A 30 56.55 57.30 -12.89
CA LEU A 30 55.48 57.95 -13.71
C LEU A 30 56.00 59.00 -14.73
N PRO A 31 55.17 59.34 -15.76
CA PRO A 31 54.48 60.62 -15.61
C PRO A 31 53.00 60.64 -15.97
N SER A 32 52.40 61.61 -15.34
CA SER A 32 50.98 62.05 -15.44
C SER A 32 50.54 62.43 -16.83
N ASN A 33 49.30 62.03 -17.21
CA ASN A 33 48.40 62.87 -18.01
C ASN A 33 46.95 62.54 -17.76
N VAL A 34 46.24 63.51 -17.29
CA VAL A 34 44.83 63.51 -16.98
C VAL A 34 44.00 63.57 -18.27
N ARG A 35 43.17 62.58 -18.49
CA ARG A 35 41.94 62.75 -19.32
C ARG A 35 40.78 62.14 -18.56
N LYS A 36 39.83 63.01 -18.20
CA LYS A 36 38.51 62.61 -17.70
C LYS A 36 37.81 61.77 -18.77
N VAL A 37 37.54 60.52 -18.44
CA VAL A 37 36.59 59.70 -19.15
C VAL A 37 35.54 59.30 -18.14
N SER A 38 34.31 59.70 -18.42
CA SER A 38 33.09 59.40 -17.70
C SER A 38 32.92 57.89 -17.50
N LEU A 39 32.98 57.44 -16.24
CA LEU A 39 32.56 56.10 -15.87
C LEU A 39 31.03 56.03 -15.90
N VAL A 40 30.48 55.45 -16.95
CA VAL A 40 29.14 54.91 -16.90
C VAL A 40 29.22 53.62 -16.15
N THR A 41 28.89 53.63 -14.89
CA THR A 41 28.69 52.44 -14.07
C THR A 41 27.48 51.68 -14.61
N ARG A 42 27.74 50.62 -15.37
CA ARG A 42 26.73 49.58 -15.60
C ARG A 42 26.54 48.84 -14.29
N ALA A 43 25.49 49.20 -13.57
CA ALA A 43 24.97 48.38 -12.51
C ALA A 43 24.38 47.09 -13.17
N THR A 44 25.09 46.02 -13.04
CA THR A 44 24.60 44.69 -13.28
C THR A 44 23.62 44.41 -12.14
N VAL A 45 22.33 44.59 -12.42
CA VAL A 45 21.26 44.12 -11.56
C VAL A 45 21.30 42.61 -11.66
N ALA A 46 21.92 41.98 -10.70
CA ALA A 46 21.72 40.56 -10.45
C ALA A 46 20.25 40.41 -10.04
N VAL A 47 19.44 39.92 -10.97
CA VAL A 47 18.11 39.41 -10.65
C VAL A 47 18.34 38.15 -9.83
N GLU A 48 18.36 38.27 -8.51
CA GLU A 48 18.10 37.15 -7.61
C GLU A 48 16.70 36.65 -7.98
N GLN A 49 16.66 35.56 -8.72
CA GLN A 49 15.45 34.74 -8.82
C GLN A 49 15.19 34.20 -7.40
N GLU A 50 14.39 34.92 -6.64
CA GLU A 50 13.72 34.33 -5.48
C GLU A 50 13.06 33.06 -6.00
N LYS A 51 13.57 31.90 -5.61
CA LYS A 51 12.87 30.65 -5.68
C LYS A 51 11.61 30.83 -4.81
N LYS A 52 10.51 31.28 -5.42
CA LYS A 52 9.21 31.16 -4.78
C LYS A 52 9.07 29.70 -4.39
N VAL A 53 9.12 29.42 -3.10
CA VAL A 53 8.74 28.12 -2.56
C VAL A 53 7.27 27.95 -2.97
N LYS A 54 7.04 27.15 -4.00
CA LYS A 54 5.70 26.81 -4.46
C LYS A 54 5.08 25.99 -3.33
N VAL A 55 4.17 26.59 -2.60
CA VAL A 55 3.40 25.87 -1.57
C VAL A 55 2.46 24.91 -2.32
N SER A 56 2.55 23.62 -2.03
CA SER A 56 1.64 22.63 -2.59
C SER A 56 0.21 22.95 -2.21
N LEU A 57 -0.71 22.85 -3.15
CA LEU A 57 -2.15 23.06 -2.93
C LEU A 57 -2.79 21.86 -2.23
N LEU A 58 -2.21 20.66 -2.39
CA LEU A 58 -2.73 19.42 -1.83
C LEU A 58 -1.59 18.46 -1.46
N LYS A 59 -1.65 17.91 -0.25
CA LYS A 59 -0.70 16.92 0.25
C LYS A 59 -1.36 15.56 0.42
N ILE A 60 -0.85 14.56 -0.31
CA ILE A 60 -1.31 13.19 -0.24
C ILE A 60 -0.43 12.40 0.73
N GLY A 61 -1.00 11.92 1.83
CA GLY A 61 -0.34 11.01 2.75
C GLY A 61 -0.48 9.54 2.32
N THR A 62 0.61 8.79 2.40
CA THR A 62 0.62 7.36 2.09
C THR A 62 1.77 6.64 2.78
N ARG A 63 1.70 5.30 2.82
CA ARG A 63 2.81 4.47 3.28
C ARG A 63 3.94 4.44 2.25
N GLY A 64 5.16 4.09 2.71
CA GLY A 64 6.34 4.03 1.85
C GLY A 64 6.52 2.74 1.05
N SER A 65 5.57 1.79 1.07
CA SER A 65 5.69 0.57 0.28
C SER A 65 5.47 0.86 -1.22
N PRO A 66 6.13 0.12 -2.15
CA PRO A 66 5.94 0.33 -3.59
C PRO A 66 4.47 0.32 -4.02
N LEU A 67 3.66 -0.57 -3.44
CA LEU A 67 2.22 -0.63 -3.74
C LEU A 67 1.47 0.62 -3.23
N ALA A 68 1.76 1.09 -2.02
CA ALA A 68 1.12 2.28 -1.47
C ALA A 68 1.49 3.53 -2.29
N LEU A 69 2.75 3.64 -2.71
CA LEU A 69 3.18 4.72 -3.61
C LEU A 69 2.49 4.65 -4.97
N ALA A 70 2.36 3.46 -5.57
CA ALA A 70 1.62 3.29 -6.83
C ALA A 70 0.16 3.76 -6.69
N GLN A 71 -0.50 3.46 -5.56
CA GLN A 71 -1.86 3.92 -5.28
C GLN A 71 -1.95 5.43 -5.07
N ALA A 72 -0.98 6.04 -4.40
CA ALA A 72 -0.91 7.49 -4.23
C ALA A 72 -0.66 8.21 -5.56
N HIS A 73 0.20 7.67 -6.41
CA HIS A 73 0.43 8.19 -7.76
C HIS A 73 -0.82 8.05 -8.64
N GLU A 74 -1.51 6.91 -8.61
CA GLU A 74 -2.79 6.72 -9.31
C GLU A 74 -3.82 7.77 -8.88
N THR A 75 -3.92 8.05 -7.57
CA THR A 75 -4.82 9.07 -7.03
C THR A 75 -4.41 10.47 -7.48
N ARG A 76 -3.12 10.81 -7.40
CA ARG A 76 -2.58 12.09 -7.87
C ARG A 76 -2.91 12.32 -9.33
N ASP A 77 -2.63 11.35 -10.18
CA ASP A 77 -2.80 11.47 -11.64
C ASP A 77 -4.28 11.66 -12.00
N LYS A 78 -5.19 11.01 -11.27
CA LYS A 78 -6.64 11.20 -11.42
C LYS A 78 -7.09 12.60 -10.94
N LEU A 79 -6.56 13.12 -9.84
CA LEU A 79 -6.83 14.47 -9.37
C LEU A 79 -6.36 15.52 -10.38
N MET A 80 -5.13 15.36 -10.89
CA MET A 80 -4.59 16.26 -11.92
C MET A 80 -5.42 16.24 -13.21
N ALA A 81 -5.95 15.08 -13.59
CA ALA A 81 -6.81 14.94 -14.77
C ALA A 81 -8.19 15.57 -14.58
N SER A 82 -8.70 15.63 -13.35
CA SER A 82 -10.04 16.16 -13.03
C SER A 82 -10.04 17.64 -12.65
N HIS A 83 -8.90 18.18 -12.21
CA HIS A 83 -8.78 19.53 -11.64
C HIS A 83 -7.58 20.26 -12.25
N PRO A 84 -7.80 21.20 -13.20
CA PRO A 84 -6.71 21.89 -13.91
C PRO A 84 -5.73 22.63 -12.99
N GLU A 85 -6.21 23.19 -11.87
CA GLU A 85 -5.38 23.87 -10.87
C GLU A 85 -4.41 22.92 -10.13
N LEU A 86 -4.76 21.64 -10.04
CA LEU A 86 -3.90 20.59 -9.47
C LEU A 86 -2.93 19.99 -10.49
N ALA A 87 -3.11 20.28 -11.78
CA ALA A 87 -2.24 19.81 -12.85
C ALA A 87 -0.92 20.60 -12.93
N GLU A 88 -0.82 21.76 -12.27
CA GLU A 88 0.41 22.51 -12.22
C GLU A 88 1.52 21.77 -11.50
N ASP A 89 2.75 21.93 -11.98
CA ASP A 89 3.92 21.31 -11.35
C ASP A 89 4.09 21.76 -9.90
N GLY A 90 4.19 20.78 -8.99
CA GLY A 90 4.31 21.00 -7.54
C GLY A 90 2.97 21.33 -6.83
N ALA A 91 1.82 21.31 -7.52
CA ALA A 91 0.52 21.52 -6.88
C ALA A 91 0.14 20.37 -5.94
N ILE A 92 0.53 19.14 -6.24
CA ILE A 92 0.31 17.96 -5.37
C ILE A 92 1.65 17.45 -4.88
N GLU A 93 1.76 17.28 -3.55
CA GLU A 93 2.90 16.67 -2.89
C GLU A 93 2.51 15.30 -2.29
N ILE A 94 3.37 14.28 -2.45
CA ILE A 94 3.16 12.97 -1.83
C ILE A 94 4.06 12.86 -0.59
N ILE A 95 3.45 12.71 0.59
CA ILE A 95 4.12 12.61 1.89
C ILE A 95 4.14 11.15 2.32
N ILE A 96 5.36 10.61 2.51
CA ILE A 96 5.55 9.23 2.95
C ILE A 96 5.54 9.17 4.47
N ILE A 97 4.60 8.39 5.03
CA ILE A 97 4.44 8.19 6.46
C ILE A 97 4.77 6.73 6.81
N LYS A 98 5.74 6.53 7.73
CA LYS A 98 6.11 5.19 8.20
C LYS A 98 5.19 4.75 9.32
N THR A 99 4.44 3.69 9.08
CA THR A 99 3.50 3.15 10.06
C THR A 99 4.12 2.08 10.96
N THR A 100 3.48 1.81 12.11
CA THR A 100 3.88 0.75 13.03
C THR A 100 3.89 -0.62 12.36
N GLY A 101 2.91 -0.91 11.50
CA GLY A 101 2.83 -2.16 10.75
C GLY A 101 3.98 -2.36 9.75
N ASP A 102 4.58 -1.26 9.27
CA ASP A 102 5.75 -1.30 8.38
C ASP A 102 7.06 -1.54 9.14
N LYS A 103 7.12 -1.12 10.42
CA LYS A 103 8.31 -1.26 11.27
C LYS A 103 8.48 -2.67 11.84
N ILE A 104 7.37 -3.34 12.17
CA ILE A 104 7.37 -4.65 12.85
C ILE A 104 7.15 -5.76 11.81
N LEU A 105 8.22 -6.46 11.39
CA LEU A 105 8.15 -7.52 10.38
C LEU A 105 8.42 -8.93 10.93
N ASN A 106 8.86 -9.05 12.18
CA ASN A 106 9.37 -10.30 12.76
C ASN A 106 8.31 -11.14 13.47
N GLN A 107 7.05 -10.70 13.54
CA GLN A 107 5.97 -11.44 14.19
C GLN A 107 4.68 -11.37 13.37
N PRO A 108 3.72 -12.32 13.55
CA PRO A 108 2.43 -12.30 12.88
C PRO A 108 1.63 -11.02 13.16
N LEU A 109 0.84 -10.55 12.18
CA LEU A 109 -0.01 -9.36 12.37
C LEU A 109 -1.01 -9.54 13.52
N ALA A 110 -1.52 -10.75 13.70
CA ALA A 110 -2.45 -11.08 14.78
C ALA A 110 -1.85 -10.88 16.18
N ASP A 111 -0.53 -11.04 16.32
CA ASP A 111 0.18 -10.97 17.62
C ASP A 111 0.62 -9.54 17.95
N ILE A 112 0.79 -8.67 16.96
CA ILE A 112 1.20 -7.28 17.18
C ILE A 112 0.14 -6.54 18.00
N GLY A 113 -1.13 -6.94 17.88
CA GLY A 113 -2.24 -6.32 18.61
C GLY A 113 -2.52 -4.88 18.15
N GLY A 114 -3.75 -4.43 18.37
CA GLY A 114 -4.16 -3.07 18.02
C GLY A 114 -4.81 -2.95 16.64
N LYS A 115 -5.89 -2.20 16.62
CA LYS A 115 -6.56 -1.77 15.39
C LYS A 115 -5.76 -0.59 14.82
N GLY A 116 -5.67 -0.48 13.49
CA GLY A 116 -5.01 0.67 12.84
C GLY A 116 -3.49 0.58 12.69
N LEU A 117 -2.90 -0.62 12.67
CA LEU A 117 -1.44 -0.81 12.50
C LEU A 117 -0.84 -0.10 11.28
N PHE A 118 -1.65 0.15 10.25
CA PHE A 118 -1.25 0.77 8.99
C PHE A 118 -1.89 2.13 8.75
N THR A 119 -2.71 2.64 9.68
CA THR A 119 -3.45 3.90 9.49
C THR A 119 -3.20 4.91 10.59
N LYS A 120 -2.89 4.51 11.82
CA LYS A 120 -2.80 5.40 12.99
C LYS A 120 -1.94 6.65 12.74
N GLU A 121 -0.70 6.48 12.29
CA GLU A 121 0.21 7.59 12.04
C GLU A 121 -0.23 8.48 10.85
N ILE A 122 -0.97 7.89 9.91
CA ILE A 122 -1.57 8.63 8.78
C ILE A 122 -2.78 9.42 9.27
N ASP A 123 -3.61 8.83 10.13
CA ASP A 123 -4.75 9.50 10.75
C ASP A 123 -4.29 10.68 11.62
N GLU A 124 -3.21 10.52 12.39
CA GLU A 124 -2.57 11.60 13.15
C GLU A 124 -2.11 12.74 12.23
N ALA A 125 -1.47 12.43 11.09
CA ALA A 125 -1.02 13.41 10.12
C ALA A 125 -2.18 14.13 9.39
N LEU A 126 -3.33 13.49 9.21
CA LEU A 126 -4.56 14.15 8.74
C LEU A 126 -5.07 15.16 9.77
N LEU A 127 -5.13 14.75 11.04
CA LEU A 127 -5.69 15.56 12.12
C LEU A 127 -4.84 16.78 12.46
N ASP A 128 -3.51 16.67 12.35
CA ASP A 128 -2.58 17.79 12.61
C ASP A 128 -2.33 18.68 11.38
N GLY A 129 -2.89 18.33 10.20
CA GLY A 129 -2.77 19.10 8.97
C GLY A 129 -1.43 18.92 8.25
N THR A 130 -0.61 17.95 8.62
CA THR A 130 0.62 17.60 7.89
C THR A 130 0.29 17.11 6.48
N ILE A 131 -0.84 16.44 6.32
CA ILE A 131 -1.40 16.00 5.04
C ILE A 131 -2.87 16.44 4.93
N ASP A 132 -3.38 16.52 3.69
CA ASP A 132 -4.75 16.94 3.41
C ASP A 132 -5.66 15.76 3.10
N ILE A 133 -5.14 14.78 2.37
CA ILE A 133 -5.83 13.52 2.08
C ILE A 133 -4.91 12.33 2.34
N ALA A 134 -5.50 11.18 2.64
CA ALA A 134 -4.80 9.93 2.87
C ALA A 134 -5.27 8.85 1.90
N VAL A 135 -4.33 8.14 1.26
CA VAL A 135 -4.61 7.07 0.31
C VAL A 135 -4.33 5.72 0.92
N HIS A 136 -5.34 4.84 0.93
CA HIS A 136 -5.31 3.55 1.60
C HIS A 136 -5.71 2.40 0.69
N SER A 137 -5.04 1.24 0.85
CA SER A 137 -5.65 -0.04 0.50
C SER A 137 -6.78 -0.33 1.47
N MET A 138 -8.04 -0.35 1.00
CA MET A 138 -9.22 -0.44 1.89
C MET A 138 -9.24 -1.65 2.81
N LYS A 139 -8.66 -2.77 2.38
CA LYS A 139 -8.58 -3.99 3.20
C LYS A 139 -7.71 -3.84 4.46
N ASP A 140 -6.86 -2.81 4.53
CA ASP A 140 -5.97 -2.52 5.65
C ASP A 140 -6.56 -1.45 6.59
N VAL A 141 -7.72 -0.85 6.21
CA VAL A 141 -8.39 0.20 6.97
C VAL A 141 -9.33 -0.41 8.02
N PRO A 142 -9.21 -0.06 9.31
CA PRO A 142 -10.09 -0.56 10.35
C PRO A 142 -11.55 -0.13 10.14
N THR A 143 -12.49 -0.81 10.81
CA THR A 143 -13.92 -0.54 10.67
C THR A 143 -14.35 0.82 11.23
N TYR A 144 -13.54 1.41 12.09
CA TYR A 144 -13.79 2.73 12.68
C TYR A 144 -12.70 3.71 12.24
N PHE A 145 -13.05 4.97 12.18
CA PHE A 145 -12.13 6.09 12.02
C PHE A 145 -12.09 6.92 13.31
N PRO A 146 -11.00 7.61 13.59
CA PRO A 146 -10.98 8.66 14.60
C PRO A 146 -12.06 9.72 14.28
N ASP A 147 -12.59 10.35 15.33
CA ASP A 147 -13.47 11.50 15.17
C ASP A 147 -12.82 12.53 14.24
N LYS A 148 -13.62 13.19 13.41
CA LYS A 148 -13.21 14.19 12.42
C LYS A 148 -12.48 13.65 11.17
N ILE A 149 -12.32 12.33 11.00
CA ILE A 149 -11.85 11.75 9.74
C ILE A 149 -13.03 11.08 9.04
N THR A 150 -13.13 11.32 7.75
CA THR A 150 -14.10 10.68 6.86
C THR A 150 -13.39 10.03 5.66
N LEU A 151 -14.02 9.00 5.09
CA LEU A 151 -13.57 8.35 3.86
C LEU A 151 -14.71 8.35 2.84
N PRO A 152 -14.96 9.48 2.18
CA PRO A 152 -16.11 9.63 1.29
C PRO A 152 -15.87 9.07 -0.12
N CYS A 153 -14.63 8.71 -0.47
CA CYS A 153 -14.25 8.33 -1.83
C CYS A 153 -13.61 6.95 -1.90
N ASN A 154 -14.09 6.16 -2.84
CA ASN A 154 -13.42 4.95 -3.32
C ASN A 154 -13.17 5.05 -4.82
N LEU A 155 -11.94 4.77 -5.27
CA LEU A 155 -11.63 4.66 -6.69
C LEU A 155 -12.27 3.40 -7.29
N PRO A 156 -12.39 3.29 -8.64
CA PRO A 156 -12.82 2.07 -9.30
C PRO A 156 -12.06 0.85 -8.77
N ARG A 157 -12.80 -0.20 -8.42
CA ARG A 157 -12.24 -1.39 -7.80
C ARG A 157 -11.45 -2.22 -8.79
N GLU A 158 -10.22 -2.56 -8.44
CA GLU A 158 -9.42 -3.51 -9.20
C GLU A 158 -9.83 -4.96 -8.84
N ASP A 159 -9.37 -5.93 -9.62
CA ASP A 159 -9.69 -7.35 -9.46
C ASP A 159 -9.53 -7.83 -8.02
N VAL A 160 -10.62 -8.36 -7.46
CA VAL A 160 -10.71 -8.75 -6.05
C VAL A 160 -10.01 -10.07 -5.74
N ARG A 161 -9.67 -10.85 -6.78
CA ARG A 161 -9.17 -12.22 -6.65
C ARG A 161 -7.77 -12.29 -6.08
N ASP A 162 -7.43 -13.47 -5.57
CA ASP A 162 -6.07 -13.81 -5.19
C ASP A 162 -5.35 -14.52 -6.34
N ALA A 163 -4.07 -14.22 -6.49
CA ALA A 163 -3.17 -14.89 -7.42
C ALA A 163 -2.37 -15.97 -6.69
N PHE A 164 -2.36 -17.17 -7.22
CA PHE A 164 -1.48 -18.25 -6.82
C PHE A 164 -0.14 -18.11 -7.55
N ILE A 165 0.96 -18.22 -6.82
CA ILE A 165 2.31 -18.09 -7.33
C ILE A 165 3.14 -19.28 -6.86
N CYS A 166 3.61 -20.07 -7.80
CA CYS A 166 4.43 -21.26 -7.58
C CYS A 166 5.36 -21.49 -8.76
N LEU A 167 6.59 -21.93 -8.51
CA LEU A 167 7.57 -22.15 -9.58
C LEU A 167 7.44 -23.53 -10.24
N THR A 168 6.70 -24.46 -9.64
CA THR A 168 6.71 -25.87 -10.03
C THR A 168 5.34 -26.49 -10.26
N LYS A 169 4.27 -25.86 -9.81
CA LYS A 169 2.88 -26.38 -9.87
C LYS A 169 1.92 -25.30 -10.34
N SER A 170 0.86 -25.70 -11.02
CA SER A 170 -0.11 -24.79 -11.63
C SER A 170 -1.24 -24.40 -10.69
N SER A 171 -1.49 -25.17 -9.62
CA SER A 171 -2.59 -24.96 -8.69
C SER A 171 -2.25 -25.44 -7.27
N LEU A 172 -3.05 -24.98 -6.28
CA LEU A 172 -2.97 -25.46 -4.89
C LEU A 172 -3.23 -26.98 -4.80
N ALA A 173 -4.14 -27.51 -5.62
CA ALA A 173 -4.50 -28.92 -5.64
C ALA A 173 -3.35 -29.84 -6.09
N GLU A 174 -2.44 -29.32 -6.90
CA GLU A 174 -1.28 -30.10 -7.40
C GLU A 174 -0.11 -30.10 -6.43
N LEU A 175 -0.15 -29.33 -5.35
CA LEU A 175 0.92 -29.31 -4.36
C LEU A 175 0.97 -30.64 -3.59
N PRO A 176 2.14 -31.29 -3.49
CA PRO A 176 2.31 -32.51 -2.67
C PRO A 176 1.90 -32.26 -1.21
N ALA A 177 1.43 -33.35 -0.55
CA ALA A 177 1.17 -33.32 0.88
C ALA A 177 2.43 -32.85 1.67
N GLY A 178 2.21 -31.99 2.67
CA GLY A 178 3.28 -31.36 3.45
C GLY A 178 3.93 -30.16 2.79
N SER A 179 3.54 -29.76 1.55
CA SER A 179 4.04 -28.55 0.92
C SER A 179 3.71 -27.30 1.76
N VAL A 180 4.66 -26.36 1.80
CA VAL A 180 4.58 -25.14 2.58
C VAL A 180 4.08 -23.98 1.71
N VAL A 181 2.97 -23.37 2.08
CA VAL A 181 2.42 -22.16 1.46
C VAL A 181 2.69 -20.96 2.36
N GLY A 182 3.31 -19.93 1.81
CA GLY A 182 3.64 -18.71 2.54
C GLY A 182 2.46 -17.73 2.57
N SER A 183 1.91 -17.42 3.77
CA SER A 183 0.90 -16.41 3.94
C SER A 183 0.90 -15.85 5.36
N ALA A 184 0.78 -14.53 5.50
CA ALA A 184 0.53 -13.88 6.80
C ALA A 184 -0.96 -13.55 7.00
N SER A 185 -1.82 -13.97 6.09
CA SER A 185 -3.27 -13.72 6.13
C SER A 185 -3.98 -14.93 6.70
N LEU A 186 -4.60 -14.79 7.88
CA LEU A 186 -5.42 -15.83 8.48
C LEU A 186 -6.60 -16.21 7.59
N ARG A 187 -7.18 -15.26 6.87
CA ARG A 187 -8.22 -15.50 5.87
C ARG A 187 -7.78 -16.49 4.78
N ARG A 188 -6.57 -16.34 4.25
CA ARG A 188 -6.02 -17.28 3.26
C ARG A 188 -5.66 -18.61 3.91
N GLN A 189 -5.02 -18.57 5.07
CA GLN A 189 -4.62 -19.76 5.82
C GLN A 189 -5.82 -20.67 6.09
N SER A 190 -6.89 -20.14 6.66
CA SER A 190 -8.07 -20.93 6.99
C SER A 190 -8.74 -21.57 5.77
N GLN A 191 -8.89 -20.83 4.66
CA GLN A 191 -9.48 -21.36 3.44
C GLN A 191 -8.57 -22.39 2.74
N ILE A 192 -7.23 -22.19 2.78
CA ILE A 192 -6.28 -23.21 2.27
C ILE A 192 -6.38 -24.48 3.10
N LEU A 193 -6.29 -24.39 4.42
CA LEU A 193 -6.30 -25.57 5.31
C LEU A 193 -7.65 -26.30 5.29
N HIS A 194 -8.75 -25.56 5.11
CA HIS A 194 -10.07 -26.15 4.94
C HIS A 194 -10.16 -27.04 3.69
N ARG A 195 -9.63 -26.58 2.55
CA ARG A 195 -9.71 -27.28 1.27
C ARG A 195 -8.58 -28.29 1.07
N TYR A 196 -7.42 -27.99 1.61
CA TYR A 196 -6.18 -28.74 1.44
C TYR A 196 -5.50 -29.00 2.79
N PRO A 197 -6.11 -29.83 3.67
CA PRO A 197 -5.61 -30.04 5.04
C PRO A 197 -4.25 -30.71 5.10
N SER A 198 -3.77 -31.28 4.00
CA SER A 198 -2.42 -31.84 3.89
C SER A 198 -1.31 -30.80 3.68
N LEU A 199 -1.68 -29.55 3.36
CA LEU A 199 -0.71 -28.47 3.18
C LEU A 199 -0.36 -27.82 4.53
N LYS A 200 0.77 -27.12 4.55
CA LYS A 200 1.21 -26.29 5.69
C LYS A 200 1.19 -24.83 5.30
N VAL A 201 0.66 -23.98 6.16
CA VAL A 201 0.71 -22.52 5.95
C VAL A 201 1.62 -21.92 7.01
N VAL A 202 2.57 -21.10 6.56
CA VAL A 202 3.54 -20.42 7.44
C VAL A 202 3.41 -18.91 7.32
N ASN A 203 3.75 -18.20 8.40
CA ASN A 203 3.78 -16.74 8.40
C ASN A 203 4.83 -16.24 7.40
N PHE A 204 4.37 -15.50 6.37
CA PHE A 204 5.20 -15.06 5.26
C PHE A 204 4.95 -13.58 4.99
N ARG A 205 5.81 -12.72 5.53
CA ARG A 205 5.68 -11.27 5.51
C ARG A 205 6.71 -10.59 4.62
N GLY A 206 6.42 -9.34 4.30
CA GLY A 206 7.17 -8.47 3.41
C GLY A 206 6.26 -7.85 2.34
N ASN A 207 6.80 -6.91 1.60
CA ASN A 207 6.12 -6.38 0.41
C ASN A 207 6.09 -7.45 -0.72
N VAL A 208 5.47 -7.11 -1.86
CA VAL A 208 5.34 -8.03 -3.00
C VAL A 208 6.70 -8.55 -3.45
N GLN A 209 7.65 -7.65 -3.70
CA GLN A 209 8.99 -7.98 -4.18
C GLN A 209 9.74 -8.89 -3.21
N THR A 210 9.68 -8.58 -1.91
CA THR A 210 10.31 -9.40 -0.87
C THR A 210 9.77 -10.82 -0.86
N ARG A 211 8.43 -10.98 -0.97
CA ARG A 211 7.81 -12.31 -0.96
C ARG A 211 8.13 -13.10 -2.22
N LEU A 212 8.19 -12.47 -3.39
CA LEU A 212 8.61 -13.15 -4.63
C LEU A 212 10.06 -13.60 -4.57
N ARG A 213 10.96 -12.76 -4.05
CA ARG A 213 12.36 -13.13 -3.83
C ARG A 213 12.48 -14.34 -2.89
N LYS A 214 11.84 -14.31 -1.73
CA LYS A 214 11.84 -15.42 -0.77
C LYS A 214 11.25 -16.71 -1.35
N LEU A 215 10.24 -16.63 -2.20
CA LEU A 215 9.71 -17.78 -2.94
C LEU A 215 10.79 -18.34 -3.90
N SER A 216 11.48 -17.47 -4.65
CA SER A 216 12.56 -17.90 -5.55
C SER A 216 13.77 -18.49 -4.81
N GLU A 217 14.01 -18.08 -3.58
CA GLU A 217 15.02 -18.64 -2.67
C GLU A 217 14.60 -19.96 -2.02
N GLY A 218 13.34 -20.40 -2.24
CA GLY A 218 12.84 -21.70 -1.75
C GLY A 218 12.42 -21.69 -0.28
N GLU A 219 12.22 -20.52 0.36
CA GLU A 219 11.71 -20.47 1.75
C GLU A 219 10.32 -21.11 1.86
N VAL A 220 9.52 -21.04 0.80
CA VAL A 220 8.21 -21.69 0.68
C VAL A 220 8.02 -22.28 -0.72
N HIS A 221 7.10 -23.24 -0.87
CA HIS A 221 6.81 -23.87 -2.16
C HIS A 221 5.86 -23.02 -3.02
N ALA A 222 4.97 -22.26 -2.39
CA ALA A 222 4.01 -21.38 -3.04
C ALA A 222 3.63 -20.21 -2.15
N THR A 223 3.07 -19.16 -2.73
CA THR A 223 2.47 -18.04 -2.01
C THR A 223 1.22 -17.53 -2.72
N LEU A 224 0.39 -16.77 -1.99
CA LEU A 224 -0.74 -16.06 -2.56
C LEU A 224 -0.55 -14.55 -2.39
N LEU A 225 -0.87 -13.81 -3.44
CA LEU A 225 -0.89 -12.35 -3.45
C LEU A 225 -2.22 -11.85 -3.98
N ALA A 226 -2.65 -10.65 -3.54
CA ALA A 226 -3.82 -10.02 -4.15
C ALA A 226 -3.49 -9.60 -5.59
N LEU A 227 -4.29 -10.03 -6.56
CA LEU A 227 -4.06 -9.73 -7.98
C LEU A 227 -4.04 -8.23 -8.24
N ALA A 228 -4.90 -7.46 -7.58
CA ALA A 228 -4.91 -6.00 -7.64
C ALA A 228 -3.55 -5.37 -7.32
N GLY A 229 -2.82 -5.93 -6.34
CA GLY A 229 -1.48 -5.44 -6.01
C GLY A 229 -0.45 -5.73 -7.11
N LEU A 230 -0.52 -6.92 -7.71
CA LEU A 230 0.37 -7.29 -8.82
C LEU A 230 0.09 -6.46 -10.07
N LYS A 231 -1.19 -6.21 -10.40
CA LYS A 231 -1.57 -5.35 -11.52
C LYS A 231 -1.05 -3.92 -11.35
N ARG A 232 -1.23 -3.30 -10.17
CA ARG A 232 -0.75 -1.94 -9.88
C ARG A 232 0.77 -1.80 -9.90
N LEU A 233 1.48 -2.89 -9.67
CA LEU A 233 2.94 -2.93 -9.72
C LEU A 233 3.48 -3.41 -11.08
N ASN A 234 2.61 -3.70 -12.06
CA ASN A 234 2.98 -4.31 -13.35
C ASN A 234 3.81 -5.60 -13.19
N MET A 235 3.39 -6.47 -12.24
CA MET A 235 4.09 -7.71 -11.88
C MET A 235 3.22 -8.96 -12.12
N THR A 236 2.27 -8.89 -13.03
CA THR A 236 1.35 -9.99 -13.35
C THR A 236 2.02 -11.16 -14.05
N GLU A 237 3.20 -10.98 -14.61
CA GLU A 237 4.06 -12.03 -15.18
C GLU A 237 4.45 -13.09 -14.15
N ASN A 238 4.39 -12.78 -12.85
CA ASN A 238 4.69 -13.72 -11.78
C ASN A 238 3.50 -14.63 -11.40
N VAL A 239 2.31 -14.37 -11.98
CA VAL A 239 1.09 -15.11 -11.63
C VAL A 239 1.11 -16.48 -12.32
N THR A 240 1.04 -17.55 -11.52
CA THR A 240 0.88 -18.91 -12.04
C THR A 240 -0.58 -19.19 -12.41
N SER A 241 -1.51 -18.87 -11.51
CA SER A 241 -2.95 -18.93 -11.79
C SER A 241 -3.72 -17.96 -10.92
N ILE A 242 -4.93 -17.59 -11.37
CA ILE A 242 -5.84 -16.70 -10.63
C ILE A 242 -6.91 -17.57 -10.00
N LEU A 243 -7.02 -17.52 -8.67
CA LEU A 243 -8.03 -18.27 -7.93
C LEU A 243 -9.40 -17.63 -8.14
N SER A 244 -10.40 -18.44 -8.40
CA SER A 244 -11.80 -17.97 -8.44
C SER A 244 -12.27 -17.52 -7.04
N THR A 245 -13.35 -16.73 -6.98
CA THR A 245 -13.93 -16.33 -5.68
C THR A 245 -14.57 -17.51 -4.95
N GLU A 246 -14.83 -18.62 -5.63
CA GLU A 246 -15.28 -19.89 -5.08
C GLU A 246 -14.14 -20.67 -4.44
N GLU A 247 -12.94 -20.56 -5.00
CA GLU A 247 -11.74 -21.21 -4.45
C GLU A 247 -11.17 -20.41 -3.27
N MET A 248 -11.22 -19.07 -3.36
CA MET A 248 -10.66 -18.19 -2.34
C MET A 248 -11.51 -16.93 -2.24
N LEU A 249 -12.43 -16.88 -1.29
CA LEU A 249 -13.22 -15.68 -1.05
C LEU A 249 -12.31 -14.53 -0.60
N PRO A 250 -12.40 -13.34 -1.25
CA PRO A 250 -11.47 -12.24 -1.02
C PRO A 250 -11.53 -11.67 0.40
N ALA A 251 -10.50 -10.93 0.77
CA ALA A 251 -10.57 -10.09 1.94
C ALA A 251 -11.60 -8.96 1.74
N ILE A 252 -12.23 -8.54 2.83
CA ILE A 252 -13.10 -7.37 2.85
C ILE A 252 -12.40 -6.19 2.16
N ALA A 253 -13.09 -5.58 1.19
CA ALA A 253 -12.61 -4.45 0.40
C ALA A 253 -11.31 -4.69 -0.38
N GLN A 254 -10.92 -5.95 -0.65
CA GLN A 254 -9.75 -6.25 -1.47
C GLN A 254 -9.91 -5.63 -2.87
N GLY A 255 -8.85 -5.02 -3.38
CA GLY A 255 -8.83 -4.34 -4.68
C GLY A 255 -9.25 -2.87 -4.64
N ALA A 256 -9.96 -2.43 -3.61
CA ALA A 256 -10.40 -1.05 -3.47
C ALA A 256 -9.30 -0.14 -2.88
N ILE A 257 -9.19 1.07 -3.45
CA ILE A 257 -8.47 2.21 -2.88
C ILE A 257 -9.49 3.13 -2.24
N GLY A 258 -9.25 3.54 -1.00
CA GLY A 258 -10.03 4.55 -0.31
C GLY A 258 -9.22 5.81 -0.08
N ILE A 259 -9.91 6.95 -0.16
CA ILE A 259 -9.31 8.26 0.08
C ILE A 259 -10.03 8.90 1.27
N ALA A 260 -9.27 9.15 2.34
CA ALA A 260 -9.75 9.79 3.55
C ALA A 260 -9.30 11.25 3.61
N CYS A 261 -10.06 12.09 4.31
CA CYS A 261 -9.73 13.47 4.61
C CYS A 261 -10.33 13.89 5.97
N ARG A 262 -10.06 15.11 6.40
CA ARG A 262 -10.78 15.72 7.52
C ARG A 262 -12.24 15.92 7.15
N GLY A 263 -13.15 15.63 8.08
CA GLY A 263 -14.60 15.73 7.84
C GLY A 263 -15.15 17.14 7.76
N ASP A 264 -14.37 18.14 8.17
CA ASP A 264 -14.67 19.57 8.13
C ASP A 264 -13.92 20.32 7.00
N ASP A 265 -13.21 19.59 6.12
CA ASP A 265 -12.48 20.15 4.99
C ASP A 265 -13.27 20.00 3.69
N ASP A 266 -14.23 20.90 3.49
CA ASP A 266 -15.11 20.90 2.30
C ASP A 266 -14.31 20.97 0.99
N SER A 267 -13.15 21.62 0.99
CA SER A 267 -12.29 21.74 -0.19
C SER A 267 -11.75 20.37 -0.61
N MET A 268 -11.21 19.62 0.33
CA MET A 268 -10.69 18.29 0.08
C MET A 268 -11.81 17.29 -0.23
N ILE A 269 -12.94 17.38 0.47
CA ILE A 269 -14.13 16.57 0.18
C ILE A 269 -14.56 16.77 -1.28
N ASN A 270 -14.62 18.01 -1.76
CA ASN A 270 -15.02 18.32 -3.14
C ASN A 270 -14.00 17.79 -4.18
N TYR A 271 -12.70 17.92 -3.93
CA TYR A 271 -11.68 17.37 -4.83
C TYR A 271 -11.81 15.85 -4.96
N ILE A 272 -11.89 15.14 -3.84
CA ILE A 272 -11.92 13.67 -3.88
C ILE A 272 -13.28 13.10 -4.30
N ALA A 273 -14.37 13.87 -4.10
CA ALA A 273 -15.72 13.44 -4.56
C ALA A 273 -15.78 13.21 -6.08
N SER A 274 -15.01 14.01 -6.86
CA SER A 274 -14.92 13.84 -8.32
C SER A 274 -14.33 12.51 -8.75
N LEU A 275 -13.57 11.86 -7.88
CA LEU A 275 -12.93 10.57 -8.14
C LEU A 275 -13.76 9.37 -7.66
N ASN A 276 -14.86 9.63 -6.93
CA ASN A 276 -15.61 8.54 -6.31
C ASN A 276 -16.30 7.64 -7.34
N HIS A 277 -16.03 6.35 -7.23
CA HIS A 277 -16.76 5.31 -7.96
C HIS A 277 -17.83 4.72 -7.06
N GLU A 278 -19.07 5.12 -7.30
CA GLU A 278 -20.19 4.84 -6.41
C GLU A 278 -20.44 3.32 -6.25
N GLU A 279 -20.29 2.54 -7.32
CA GLU A 279 -20.43 1.09 -7.23
C GLU A 279 -19.42 0.46 -6.29
N THR A 280 -18.16 0.91 -6.34
CA THR A 280 -17.13 0.46 -5.39
C THR A 280 -17.45 0.89 -3.98
N ARG A 281 -17.89 2.15 -3.78
CA ARG A 281 -18.21 2.69 -2.46
C ARG A 281 -19.32 1.90 -1.79
N LEU A 282 -20.38 1.59 -2.52
CA LEU A 282 -21.52 0.79 -2.03
C LEU A 282 -21.10 -0.65 -1.68
N ALA A 283 -20.35 -1.30 -2.55
CA ALA A 283 -19.83 -2.65 -2.30
C ALA A 283 -18.94 -2.69 -1.04
N VAL A 284 -18.00 -1.74 -0.92
CA VAL A 284 -17.14 -1.60 0.25
C VAL A 284 -17.93 -1.32 1.52
N ALA A 285 -19.00 -0.49 1.44
CA ALA A 285 -19.85 -0.20 2.59
C ALA A 285 -20.57 -1.46 3.10
N CYS A 286 -21.11 -2.29 2.19
CA CYS A 286 -21.73 -3.58 2.53
C CYS A 286 -20.73 -4.52 3.24
N GLU A 287 -19.57 -4.71 2.62
CA GLU A 287 -18.52 -5.59 3.13
C GLU A 287 -17.98 -5.12 4.50
N ARG A 288 -17.83 -3.81 4.69
CA ARG A 288 -17.39 -3.23 5.97
C ARG A 288 -18.45 -3.31 7.04
N ALA A 289 -19.74 -3.20 6.70
CA ALA A 289 -20.85 -3.42 7.63
C ALA A 289 -20.84 -4.85 8.18
N PHE A 290 -20.58 -5.84 7.32
CA PHE A 290 -20.37 -7.23 7.72
C PHE A 290 -19.18 -7.40 8.66
N LEU A 291 -18.03 -6.80 8.32
CA LEU A 291 -16.82 -6.84 9.13
C LEU A 291 -17.02 -6.22 10.51
N THR A 292 -17.79 -5.13 10.58
CA THR A 292 -18.10 -4.43 11.84
C THR A 292 -18.89 -5.31 12.79
N GLU A 293 -19.89 -6.03 12.30
CA GLU A 293 -20.69 -6.94 13.14
C GLU A 293 -19.86 -8.09 13.70
N LEU A 294 -18.88 -8.59 12.94
CA LEU A 294 -17.99 -9.67 13.37
C LEU A 294 -16.82 -9.19 14.28
N ASP A 295 -16.85 -7.93 14.71
CA ASP A 295 -15.75 -7.28 15.48
C ASP A 295 -14.38 -7.47 14.80
N GLY A 296 -14.35 -7.30 13.48
CA GLY A 296 -13.25 -7.63 12.60
C GLY A 296 -11.89 -7.17 13.07
N SER A 297 -11.20 -8.03 13.80
CA SER A 297 -9.79 -7.88 14.14
C SER A 297 -8.92 -8.67 13.14
N CYS A 298 -7.63 -8.33 13.05
CA CYS A 298 -6.67 -9.12 12.27
C CYS A 298 -6.52 -10.58 12.77
N ARG A 299 -7.17 -10.92 13.88
CA ARG A 299 -7.14 -12.24 14.51
C ARG A 299 -8.21 -13.19 13.99
N THR A 300 -9.26 -12.66 13.38
CA THR A 300 -10.37 -13.48 12.90
C THR A 300 -10.25 -13.68 11.38
N PRO A 301 -10.23 -14.92 10.89
CA PRO A 301 -10.27 -15.21 9.46
C PRO A 301 -11.63 -14.84 8.85
N ILE A 302 -11.74 -13.63 8.32
CA ILE A 302 -12.96 -13.11 7.69
C ILE A 302 -12.70 -12.87 6.22
N ALA A 303 -13.65 -13.27 5.37
CA ALA A 303 -13.70 -12.98 3.95
C ALA A 303 -15.07 -12.42 3.59
N GLY A 304 -15.14 -11.63 2.55
CA GLY A 304 -16.42 -11.13 2.04
C GLY A 304 -16.26 -10.40 0.72
N TYR A 305 -17.31 -10.52 -0.09
CA TYR A 305 -17.36 -9.92 -1.41
C TYR A 305 -18.78 -9.51 -1.76
N ALA A 306 -18.95 -8.21 -2.02
CA ALA A 306 -20.17 -7.63 -2.54
C ALA A 306 -19.96 -7.20 -4.00
N TYR A 307 -20.89 -7.52 -4.86
CA TYR A 307 -20.87 -7.12 -6.27
C TYR A 307 -22.29 -6.96 -6.81
N LYS A 308 -22.39 -6.24 -7.91
CA LYS A 308 -23.63 -6.07 -8.67
C LYS A 308 -23.76 -7.19 -9.70
N ASP A 309 -24.88 -7.91 -9.67
CA ASP A 309 -25.15 -8.94 -10.66
C ASP A 309 -25.69 -8.35 -11.98
N ALA A 310 -25.89 -9.22 -12.97
CA ALA A 310 -26.37 -8.84 -14.29
C ALA A 310 -27.79 -8.24 -14.26
N GLU A 311 -28.58 -8.51 -13.22
CA GLU A 311 -29.95 -8.00 -13.03
C GLU A 311 -29.96 -6.68 -12.23
N GLY A 312 -28.78 -6.20 -11.78
CA GLY A 312 -28.65 -4.95 -11.05
C GLY A 312 -28.81 -5.06 -9.54
N TYR A 313 -28.90 -6.27 -8.98
CA TYR A 313 -28.98 -6.50 -7.55
C TYR A 313 -27.59 -6.62 -6.92
N CYS A 314 -27.50 -6.32 -5.63
CA CYS A 314 -26.33 -6.67 -4.84
C CYS A 314 -26.34 -8.15 -4.52
N VAL A 315 -25.24 -8.83 -4.78
CA VAL A 315 -24.93 -10.15 -4.24
C VAL A 315 -23.79 -9.98 -3.24
N PHE A 316 -24.02 -10.43 -2.02
CA PHE A 316 -22.98 -10.45 -0.98
C PHE A 316 -22.73 -11.89 -0.55
N ARG A 317 -21.46 -12.25 -0.47
CA ARG A 317 -20.97 -13.51 0.10
C ARG A 317 -20.03 -13.21 1.26
N GLY A 318 -20.25 -13.86 2.39
CA GLY A 318 -19.46 -13.69 3.60
C GLY A 318 -18.99 -15.03 4.15
N LEU A 319 -17.80 -15.04 4.76
CA LEU A 319 -17.20 -16.21 5.39
C LEU A 319 -16.47 -15.79 6.67
N VAL A 320 -16.61 -16.62 7.71
CA VAL A 320 -15.76 -16.59 8.89
C VAL A 320 -15.30 -18.02 9.19
N ALA A 321 -14.02 -18.17 9.60
CA ALA A 321 -13.46 -19.48 9.84
C ALA A 321 -12.60 -19.52 11.12
N SER A 322 -12.34 -20.72 11.64
CA SER A 322 -11.26 -20.93 12.58
C SER A 322 -9.89 -20.81 11.91
N PRO A 323 -8.85 -20.33 12.61
CA PRO A 323 -7.52 -20.16 12.01
C PRO A 323 -6.92 -21.45 11.41
N ASP A 324 -7.30 -22.61 11.93
CA ASP A 324 -6.88 -23.93 11.45
C ASP A 324 -7.73 -24.47 10.29
N GLY A 325 -8.78 -23.74 9.88
CA GLY A 325 -9.68 -24.12 8.79
C GLY A 325 -10.61 -25.31 9.09
N THR A 326 -10.66 -25.81 10.33
CA THR A 326 -11.53 -26.96 10.69
C THR A 326 -13.00 -26.57 10.77
N ARG A 327 -13.29 -25.32 11.07
CA ARG A 327 -14.66 -24.79 11.16
C ARG A 327 -14.78 -23.59 10.21
N VAL A 328 -15.70 -23.64 9.28
CA VAL A 328 -16.00 -22.58 8.32
C VAL A 328 -17.51 -22.33 8.33
N LEU A 329 -17.90 -21.07 8.47
CA LEU A 329 -19.28 -20.61 8.37
C LEU A 329 -19.38 -19.65 7.18
N GLU A 330 -20.34 -19.88 6.32
CA GLU A 330 -20.58 -19.08 5.11
C GLU A 330 -22.01 -18.55 5.08
N THR A 331 -22.19 -17.41 4.45
CA THR A 331 -23.49 -16.80 4.19
C THR A 331 -23.52 -16.19 2.79
N SER A 332 -24.70 -16.13 2.19
CA SER A 332 -24.93 -15.44 0.93
C SER A 332 -26.25 -14.67 0.97
N ARG A 333 -26.25 -13.49 0.39
CA ARG A 333 -27.41 -12.59 0.32
C ARG A 333 -27.55 -12.01 -1.07
N ARG A 334 -28.79 -11.74 -1.47
CA ARG A 334 -29.11 -10.99 -2.67
C ARG A 334 -30.22 -9.99 -2.35
N GLY A 335 -30.07 -8.74 -2.74
CA GLY A 335 -31.02 -7.68 -2.46
C GLY A 335 -30.82 -6.43 -3.31
N PRO A 336 -31.57 -5.36 -3.05
CA PRO A 336 -31.45 -4.12 -3.80
C PRO A 336 -30.04 -3.51 -3.74
N TYR A 337 -29.63 -2.83 -4.81
CA TYR A 337 -28.34 -2.16 -4.90
C TYR A 337 -28.47 -0.70 -4.45
N SER A 338 -28.78 -0.49 -3.17
CA SER A 338 -28.85 0.83 -2.52
C SER A 338 -28.01 0.84 -1.26
N LEU A 339 -27.58 2.02 -0.82
CA LEU A 339 -26.71 2.12 0.35
C LEU A 339 -27.33 1.49 1.60
N ASP A 340 -28.57 1.84 1.90
CA ASP A 340 -29.25 1.39 3.13
C ASP A 340 -29.49 -0.11 3.13
N ASP A 341 -29.96 -0.68 1.98
CA ASP A 341 -30.18 -2.11 1.82
C ASP A 341 -28.85 -2.88 1.92
N MET A 342 -27.77 -2.37 1.31
CA MET A 342 -26.47 -3.02 1.32
C MET A 342 -25.81 -2.96 2.70
N LEU A 343 -25.94 -1.86 3.44
CA LEU A 343 -25.51 -1.77 4.83
C LEU A 343 -26.26 -2.76 5.73
N LEU A 344 -27.60 -2.85 5.57
CA LEU A 344 -28.43 -3.81 6.32
C LEU A 344 -28.03 -5.23 5.97
N MET A 345 -27.87 -5.53 4.67
CA MET A 345 -27.44 -6.86 4.19
C MET A 345 -26.11 -7.32 4.82
N GLY A 346 -25.12 -6.44 4.88
CA GLY A 346 -23.83 -6.75 5.53
C GLY A 346 -23.98 -7.02 7.02
N LYS A 347 -24.74 -6.17 7.73
CA LYS A 347 -25.02 -6.33 9.16
C LYS A 347 -25.76 -7.64 9.46
N ASP A 348 -26.82 -7.93 8.73
CA ASP A 348 -27.63 -9.14 8.95
C ASP A 348 -26.83 -10.41 8.65
N ALA A 349 -25.99 -10.40 7.63
CA ALA A 349 -25.09 -11.49 7.33
C ALA A 349 -24.08 -11.73 8.48
N GLY A 350 -23.53 -10.66 9.07
CA GLY A 350 -22.64 -10.75 10.24
C GLY A 350 -23.33 -11.34 11.46
N LYS A 351 -24.53 -10.85 11.78
CA LYS A 351 -25.34 -11.35 12.91
C LYS A 351 -25.69 -12.83 12.75
N GLU A 352 -26.03 -13.26 11.52
CA GLU A 352 -26.32 -14.67 11.25
C GLU A 352 -25.11 -15.55 11.56
N LEU A 353 -23.90 -15.17 11.10
CA LEU A 353 -22.71 -15.97 11.35
C LEU A 353 -22.32 -16.00 12.83
N ILE A 354 -22.54 -14.90 13.57
CA ILE A 354 -22.37 -14.89 15.04
C ILE A 354 -23.34 -15.86 15.70
N ALA A 355 -24.63 -15.81 15.33
CA ALA A 355 -25.64 -16.69 15.91
C ALA A 355 -25.37 -18.17 15.59
N THR A 356 -24.97 -18.47 14.34
CA THR A 356 -24.64 -19.83 13.89
C THR A 356 -23.39 -20.38 14.56
N GLY A 357 -22.36 -19.55 14.71
CA GLY A 357 -21.10 -19.94 15.34
C GLY A 357 -21.19 -20.18 16.83
N GLY A 358 -22.04 -19.41 17.49
CA GLY A 358 -22.17 -19.39 18.94
C GLY A 358 -20.96 -18.77 19.64
N PRO A 359 -21.01 -18.64 20.97
CA PRO A 359 -20.02 -17.91 21.75
C PRO A 359 -18.60 -18.51 21.71
N ASP A 360 -18.49 -19.80 21.43
CA ASP A 360 -17.20 -20.51 21.45
C ASP A 360 -16.51 -20.51 20.08
N PHE A 361 -17.20 -20.10 19.01
CA PHE A 361 -16.61 -20.05 17.68
C PHE A 361 -15.53 -18.98 17.52
N PHE A 362 -15.63 -17.89 18.27
CA PHE A 362 -14.73 -16.74 18.16
C PHE A 362 -13.65 -16.70 19.24
N ARG A 363 -13.52 -17.79 20.04
CA ARG A 363 -12.52 -17.91 21.12
C ARG A 363 -11.35 -18.77 20.64
N TRP A 364 -10.35 -18.16 19.99
CA TRP A 364 -9.08 -18.76 19.60
C TRP A 364 -7.88 -17.84 19.85
#